data_e4746e6f6cf744d4993fe2662d0b2217
#
_entry.id   e4746e6f6cf744d4993fe2662d0b2217
#
_cell.length_a   1.000
_cell.length_b   1.000
_cell.length_c   1.000
_cell.angle_alpha   90.00
_cell.angle_beta   90.00
_cell.angle_gamma   90.00
#
_symmetry.space_group_name_H-M   'P 1'
#
loop_
_entity.id
_entity.type
_entity.pdbx_description
1 polymer ?
#
loop_
_entity_poly.entity_id
_entity_poly.type
_entity_poly.pdbx_seq_one_letter_code
_entity_poly.pdbx_strand_id
1 'polypeptide(L)'
;MSDPVLSLKNASIYQRENLILSDVNVEVNKGDFVYLIGKTGTGKSSFMKTLYGDIPLIEGDGSIVDFDLSTLKENQIPFLRRKLGIVFQDFKLLNDRTVKDNLVFVLKATGWTDQKAMDSKIDDVLDKVGMKTKDFKFPYQLSGGEQQRIAIARALLNDPELLLADEPTGNLDPQTSVEVMEVLQEINKNGNTILMATHDYALLLKYPSKTLKCEGNKVFEVVQRKG
;
A
#
# COMPACT_ATOMS: atom_id res chain seq x y z
N MET A 1 23.38 8.98 -5.06
CA MET A 1 22.03 8.50 -5.38
C MET A 1 21.53 7.82 -4.11
N SER A 2 20.33 8.15 -3.63
CA SER A 2 19.76 7.44 -2.47
C SER A 2 19.41 6.03 -2.90
N ASP A 3 19.66 5.03 -2.03
CA ASP A 3 19.26 3.66 -2.29
C ASP A 3 17.73 3.58 -2.48
N PRO A 4 17.23 2.79 -3.45
CA PRO A 4 15.80 2.65 -3.68
C PRO A 4 15.11 2.00 -2.47
N VAL A 5 13.87 2.42 -2.17
CA VAL A 5 13.07 1.82 -1.10
C VAL A 5 12.54 0.43 -1.46
N LEU A 6 12.47 0.14 -2.76
CA LEU A 6 12.14 -1.16 -3.35
C LEU A 6 13.03 -1.41 -4.56
N SER A 7 13.69 -2.56 -4.60
CA SER A 7 14.42 -3.05 -5.77
C SER A 7 14.16 -4.54 -5.95
N LEU A 8 13.75 -4.94 -7.15
CA LEU A 8 13.66 -6.32 -7.59
C LEU A 8 14.56 -6.48 -8.82
N LYS A 9 15.36 -7.56 -8.87
CA LYS A 9 16.25 -7.88 -9.99
C LYS A 9 16.09 -9.34 -10.38
N ASN A 10 15.74 -9.58 -11.65
CA ASN A 10 15.49 -10.90 -12.23
C ASN A 10 14.56 -11.76 -11.37
N ALA A 11 13.59 -11.11 -10.69
CA ALA A 11 12.73 -11.77 -9.73
C ALA A 11 11.63 -12.57 -10.43
N SER A 12 11.39 -13.80 -9.98
CA SER A 12 10.28 -14.64 -10.40
C SER A 12 9.31 -14.83 -9.23
N ILE A 13 8.04 -14.54 -9.48
CA ILE A 13 6.98 -14.62 -8.46
C ILE A 13 6.09 -15.82 -8.76
N TYR A 14 6.00 -16.70 -7.79
CA TYR A 14 5.20 -17.92 -7.85
C TYR A 14 4.02 -17.84 -6.90
N GLN A 15 2.90 -18.43 -7.30
CA GLN A 15 1.81 -18.73 -6.40
C GLN A 15 1.68 -20.26 -6.30
N ARG A 16 2.13 -20.81 -5.20
CA ARG A 16 2.42 -22.25 -5.06
C ARG A 16 3.45 -22.68 -6.12
N GLU A 17 3.11 -23.58 -7.04
CA GLU A 17 3.99 -24.05 -8.13
C GLU A 17 3.79 -23.28 -9.45
N ASN A 18 2.82 -22.38 -9.53
CA ASN A 18 2.53 -21.65 -10.76
C ASN A 18 3.37 -20.37 -10.85
N LEU A 19 4.15 -20.23 -11.92
CA LEU A 19 4.87 -19.00 -12.25
C LEU A 19 3.85 -17.92 -12.67
N ILE A 20 3.78 -16.84 -11.92
CA ILE A 20 2.86 -15.71 -12.17
C ILE A 20 3.57 -14.58 -12.90
N LEU A 21 4.75 -14.19 -12.42
CA LEU A 21 5.57 -13.15 -13.03
C LEU A 21 7.01 -13.65 -13.13
N SER A 22 7.68 -13.35 -14.25
CA SER A 22 9.05 -13.74 -14.52
C SER A 22 9.91 -12.52 -14.88
N ASP A 23 11.20 -12.59 -14.56
CA ASP A 23 12.20 -11.59 -14.94
C ASP A 23 11.77 -10.16 -14.55
N VAL A 24 11.26 -10.02 -13.32
CA VAL A 24 10.79 -8.74 -12.81
C VAL A 24 11.99 -7.89 -12.40
N ASN A 25 12.12 -6.73 -13.05
CA ASN A 25 13.15 -5.73 -12.77
C ASN A 25 12.46 -4.40 -12.48
N VAL A 26 12.42 -3.99 -11.19
CA VAL A 26 11.67 -2.83 -10.72
C VAL A 26 12.45 -2.10 -9.65
N GLU A 27 12.48 -0.77 -9.74
CA GLU A 27 13.00 0.11 -8.69
C GLU A 27 11.99 1.22 -8.36
N VAL A 28 11.82 1.47 -7.05
CA VAL A 28 11.02 2.57 -6.51
C VAL A 28 11.89 3.36 -5.53
N ASN A 29 12.02 4.66 -5.76
CA ASN A 29 12.81 5.55 -4.91
C ASN A 29 11.95 6.20 -3.83
N LYS A 30 12.59 6.71 -2.77
CA LYS A 30 11.90 7.48 -1.72
C LYS A 30 11.19 8.69 -2.34
N GLY A 31 9.92 8.88 -1.95
CA GLY A 31 9.06 9.96 -2.44
C GLY A 31 8.38 9.69 -3.78
N ASP A 32 8.68 8.57 -4.46
CA ASP A 32 7.98 8.21 -5.69
C ASP A 32 6.49 7.90 -5.41
N PHE A 33 5.62 8.32 -6.33
CA PHE A 33 4.31 7.73 -6.52
C PHE A 33 4.35 6.82 -7.75
N VAL A 34 4.11 5.53 -7.56
CA VAL A 34 4.22 4.55 -8.66
C VAL A 34 2.90 3.80 -8.81
N TYR A 35 2.38 3.75 -10.02
CA TYR A 35 1.26 2.87 -10.37
C TYR A 35 1.75 1.50 -10.81
N LEU A 36 1.03 0.46 -10.39
CA LEU A 36 1.13 -0.90 -10.92
C LEU A 36 -0.19 -1.24 -11.62
N ILE A 37 -0.20 -1.20 -12.96
CA ILE A 37 -1.40 -1.41 -13.74
C ILE A 37 -1.43 -2.77 -14.42
N GLY A 38 -2.62 -3.22 -14.80
CA GLY A 38 -2.82 -4.46 -15.55
C GLY A 38 -4.24 -4.97 -15.34
N LYS A 39 -4.69 -5.84 -16.24
CA LYS A 39 -6.01 -6.49 -16.14
C LYS A 39 -6.10 -7.33 -14.85
N THR A 40 -7.30 -7.64 -14.41
CA THR A 40 -7.52 -8.61 -13.33
C THR A 40 -6.87 -9.95 -13.70
N GLY A 41 -6.19 -10.56 -12.73
CA GLY A 41 -5.48 -11.84 -12.94
C GLY A 41 -4.08 -11.76 -13.56
N THR A 42 -3.54 -10.57 -13.86
CA THR A 42 -2.18 -10.42 -14.45
C THR A 42 -1.04 -10.54 -13.43
N GLY A 43 -1.33 -10.73 -12.13
CA GLY A 43 -0.30 -10.92 -11.10
C GLY A 43 -0.04 -9.71 -10.20
N LYS A 44 -0.78 -8.59 -10.34
CA LYS A 44 -0.60 -7.40 -9.47
C LYS A 44 -0.66 -7.73 -7.98
N SER A 45 -1.71 -8.45 -7.55
CA SER A 45 -1.87 -8.82 -6.14
C SER A 45 -0.80 -9.83 -5.68
N SER A 46 -0.32 -10.73 -6.55
CA SER A 46 0.81 -11.61 -6.23
C SER A 46 2.11 -10.82 -6.07
N PHE A 47 2.34 -9.84 -6.94
CA PHE A 47 3.45 -8.91 -6.81
C PHE A 47 3.40 -8.17 -5.46
N MET A 48 2.27 -7.55 -5.13
CA MET A 48 2.07 -6.85 -3.84
C MET A 48 2.29 -7.79 -2.64
N LYS A 49 1.77 -9.01 -2.70
CA LYS A 49 1.91 -10.04 -1.66
C LYS A 49 3.37 -10.46 -1.43
N THR A 50 4.16 -10.52 -2.47
CA THR A 50 5.61 -10.77 -2.34
C THR A 50 6.30 -9.63 -1.60
N LEU A 51 5.92 -8.37 -1.85
CA LEU A 51 6.53 -7.20 -1.21
C LEU A 51 6.32 -7.15 0.30
N TYR A 52 5.17 -7.62 0.80
CA TYR A 52 4.92 -7.66 2.26
C TYR A 52 5.08 -9.06 2.88
N GLY A 53 5.74 -9.99 2.16
CA GLY A 53 6.12 -11.30 2.68
C GLY A 53 4.97 -12.30 2.89
N ASP A 54 3.87 -12.17 2.14
CA ASP A 54 2.78 -13.17 2.11
C ASP A 54 3.06 -14.29 1.10
N ILE A 55 3.82 -13.96 0.06
CA ILE A 55 4.38 -14.90 -0.91
C ILE A 55 5.91 -14.77 -0.85
N PRO A 56 6.66 -15.86 -0.63
CA PRO A 56 8.12 -15.79 -0.60
C PRO A 56 8.71 -15.49 -1.98
N LEU A 57 9.78 -14.71 -2.03
CA LEU A 57 10.61 -14.55 -3.22
C LEU A 57 11.63 -15.70 -3.24
N ILE A 58 11.49 -16.63 -4.18
CA ILE A 58 12.34 -17.83 -4.26
C ILE A 58 13.36 -17.79 -5.39
N GLU A 59 13.20 -16.87 -6.36
CA GLU A 59 14.12 -16.69 -7.48
C GLU A 59 14.37 -15.19 -7.73
N GLY A 60 15.62 -14.82 -7.99
CA GLY A 60 16.09 -13.46 -8.18
C GLY A 60 16.38 -12.74 -6.86
N ASP A 61 16.77 -11.48 -6.96
CA ASP A 61 17.11 -10.64 -5.82
C ASP A 61 15.99 -9.64 -5.56
N GLY A 62 15.73 -9.37 -4.28
CA GLY A 62 14.72 -8.39 -3.89
C GLY A 62 15.04 -7.71 -2.57
N SER A 63 15.01 -6.39 -2.56
CA SER A 63 15.11 -5.60 -1.32
C SER A 63 13.92 -4.66 -1.19
N ILE A 64 13.40 -4.53 0.01
CA ILE A 64 12.32 -3.60 0.34
C ILE A 64 12.55 -3.03 1.74
N VAL A 65 12.49 -1.73 1.88
CA VAL A 65 12.82 -1.02 3.13
C VAL A 65 14.01 -1.64 3.81
N ASP A 66 14.88 -1.87 4.15
CA ASP A 66 16.05 -2.55 4.78
C ASP A 66 15.95 -4.09 4.86
N PHE A 67 14.97 -4.73 4.19
CA PHE A 67 14.84 -6.19 4.20
C PHE A 67 15.19 -6.82 2.85
N ASP A 68 15.93 -7.93 2.89
CA ASP A 68 16.16 -8.79 1.74
C ASP A 68 15.00 -9.81 1.64
N LEU A 69 14.23 -9.73 0.56
CA LEU A 69 13.09 -10.60 0.33
C LEU A 69 13.50 -12.05 -0.02
N SER A 70 14.67 -12.25 -0.61
CA SER A 70 15.16 -13.57 -1.01
C SER A 70 15.58 -14.45 0.18
N THR A 71 15.93 -13.79 1.30
CA THR A 71 16.37 -14.46 2.55
C THR A 71 15.40 -14.20 3.72
N LEU A 72 14.25 -13.59 3.46
CA LEU A 72 13.28 -13.20 4.48
C LEU A 72 12.72 -14.42 5.23
N LYS A 73 12.94 -14.46 6.55
CA LYS A 73 12.41 -15.51 7.42
C LYS A 73 11.02 -15.14 7.97
N GLU A 74 10.21 -16.13 8.28
CA GLU A 74 8.84 -15.93 8.83
C GLU A 74 8.82 -15.03 10.07
N ASN A 75 9.80 -15.19 10.97
CA ASN A 75 9.91 -14.36 12.18
C ASN A 75 10.29 -12.90 11.91
N GLN A 76 10.76 -12.56 10.71
CA GLN A 76 11.09 -11.20 10.29
C GLN A 76 9.90 -10.49 9.62
N ILE A 77 8.93 -11.24 9.09
CA ILE A 77 7.76 -10.68 8.39
C ILE A 77 7.00 -9.64 9.24
N PRO A 78 6.74 -9.84 10.55
CA PRO A 78 6.09 -8.81 11.36
C PRO A 78 6.90 -7.50 11.44
N PHE A 79 8.22 -7.55 11.42
CA PHE A 79 9.08 -6.37 11.44
C PHE A 79 9.10 -5.65 10.09
N LEU A 80 9.14 -6.39 8.98
CA LEU A 80 8.95 -5.85 7.64
C LEU A 80 7.60 -5.10 7.56
N ARG A 81 6.50 -5.77 7.94
CA ARG A 81 5.15 -5.18 7.86
C ARG A 81 4.95 -3.94 8.73
N ARG A 82 5.75 -3.76 9.80
CA ARG A 82 5.74 -2.51 10.60
C ARG A 82 6.31 -1.31 9.84
N LYS A 83 7.24 -1.54 8.91
CA LYS A 83 7.83 -0.50 8.05
C LYS A 83 7.01 -0.21 6.80
N LEU A 84 5.99 -1.02 6.53
CA LEU A 84 5.08 -0.88 5.40
C LEU A 84 3.70 -0.42 5.86
N GLY A 85 3.09 0.48 5.12
CA GLY A 85 1.66 0.75 5.22
C GLY A 85 0.92 -0.06 4.16
N ILE A 86 -0.07 -0.88 4.56
CA ILE A 86 -0.82 -1.70 3.62
C ILE A 86 -2.28 -1.25 3.60
N VAL A 87 -2.74 -0.85 2.40
CA VAL A 87 -4.12 -0.43 2.13
C VAL A 87 -4.76 -1.45 1.20
N PHE A 88 -5.85 -2.09 1.65
CA PHE A 88 -6.57 -3.12 0.91
C PHE A 88 -7.83 -2.56 0.23
N GLN A 89 -8.26 -3.21 -0.84
CA GLN A 89 -9.49 -2.88 -1.56
C GLN A 89 -10.76 -3.01 -0.70
N ASP A 90 -10.80 -3.98 0.20
CA ASP A 90 -11.95 -4.30 1.07
C ASP A 90 -11.80 -3.75 2.49
N PHE A 91 -11.07 -2.67 2.65
CA PHE A 91 -10.82 -1.90 3.87
C PHE A 91 -10.20 -2.71 5.03
N LYS A 92 -10.63 -3.94 5.26
CA LYS A 92 -10.19 -4.82 6.37
C LYS A 92 -10.29 -4.14 7.74
N LEU A 93 -11.35 -3.36 7.96
CA LEU A 93 -11.65 -2.80 9.27
C LEU A 93 -12.39 -3.83 10.13
N LEU A 94 -12.16 -3.79 11.43
CA LEU A 94 -12.83 -4.61 12.41
C LEU A 94 -14.19 -3.98 12.75
N ASN A 95 -15.28 -4.67 12.39
CA ASN A 95 -16.65 -4.13 12.51
C ASN A 95 -17.20 -4.14 13.94
N ASP A 96 -16.56 -4.88 14.86
CA ASP A 96 -16.93 -5.04 16.26
C ASP A 96 -16.43 -3.89 17.16
N ARG A 97 -15.74 -2.91 16.60
CA ARG A 97 -15.13 -1.81 17.34
C ARG A 97 -15.15 -0.48 16.58
N THR A 98 -14.93 0.62 17.31
CA THR A 98 -14.91 1.96 16.76
C THR A 98 -13.70 2.19 15.84
N VAL A 99 -13.72 3.29 15.08
CA VAL A 99 -12.56 3.78 14.31
C VAL A 99 -11.34 3.91 15.22
N LYS A 100 -11.48 4.60 16.36
CA LYS A 100 -10.38 4.76 17.32
C LYS A 100 -9.83 3.41 17.79
N ASP A 101 -10.71 2.47 18.14
CA ASP A 101 -10.30 1.15 18.63
C ASP A 101 -9.64 0.29 17.54
N ASN A 102 -10.02 0.47 16.26
CA ASN A 102 -9.31 -0.13 15.12
C ASN A 102 -7.85 0.35 15.05
N LEU A 103 -7.63 1.65 15.26
CA LEU A 103 -6.28 2.23 15.21
C LEU A 103 -5.45 1.87 16.46
N VAL A 104 -6.06 1.95 17.65
CA VAL A 104 -5.44 1.50 18.92
C VAL A 104 -5.00 0.04 18.83
N PHE A 105 -5.83 -0.84 18.24
CA PHE A 105 -5.50 -2.25 18.07
C PHE A 105 -4.18 -2.44 17.31
N VAL A 106 -3.98 -1.72 16.22
CA VAL A 106 -2.74 -1.81 15.42
C VAL A 106 -1.55 -1.28 16.20
N LEU A 107 -1.67 -0.11 16.85
CA LEU A 107 -0.57 0.45 17.65
C LEU A 107 -0.13 -0.52 18.76
N LYS A 108 -1.09 -1.10 19.50
CA LYS A 108 -0.78 -2.11 20.53
C LYS A 108 -0.12 -3.36 19.94
N ALA A 109 -0.63 -3.87 18.82
CA ALA A 109 -0.06 -5.03 18.14
C ALA A 109 1.36 -4.77 17.61
N THR A 110 1.72 -3.51 17.37
CA THR A 110 3.06 -3.11 16.93
C THR A 110 3.97 -2.66 18.06
N GLY A 111 3.53 -2.77 19.33
CA GLY A 111 4.37 -2.60 20.51
C GLY A 111 4.28 -1.24 21.20
N TRP A 112 3.31 -0.39 20.82
CA TRP A 112 3.07 0.88 21.51
C TRP A 112 2.43 0.64 22.88
N THR A 113 2.94 1.28 23.91
CA THR A 113 2.48 1.14 25.31
C THR A 113 2.03 2.46 25.93
N ASP A 114 2.52 3.60 25.45
CA ASP A 114 2.15 4.91 25.96
C ASP A 114 0.82 5.38 25.36
N GLN A 115 -0.21 5.49 26.21
CA GLN A 115 -1.56 5.88 25.78
C GLN A 115 -1.59 7.30 25.21
N LYS A 116 -0.85 8.26 25.76
CA LYS A 116 -0.83 9.65 25.26
C LYS A 116 -0.18 9.73 23.88
N ALA A 117 0.92 9.00 23.67
CA ALA A 117 1.56 8.90 22.36
C ALA A 117 0.64 8.25 21.33
N MET A 118 -0.09 7.18 21.70
CA MET A 118 -1.07 6.55 20.82
C MET A 118 -2.21 7.51 20.45
N ASP A 119 -2.79 8.20 21.43
CA ASP A 119 -3.88 9.15 21.16
C ASP A 119 -3.40 10.29 20.24
N SER A 120 -2.22 10.86 20.48
CA SER A 120 -1.64 11.89 19.62
C SER A 120 -1.39 11.37 18.19
N LYS A 121 -0.91 10.14 18.03
CA LYS A 121 -0.67 9.54 16.73
C LYS A 121 -1.99 9.28 15.97
N ILE A 122 -3.02 8.82 16.67
CA ILE A 122 -4.34 8.61 16.09
C ILE A 122 -4.93 9.93 15.60
N ASP A 123 -4.85 10.99 16.42
CA ASP A 123 -5.32 12.32 16.03
C ASP A 123 -4.59 12.83 14.78
N ASP A 124 -3.27 12.68 14.70
CA ASP A 124 -2.45 13.07 13.56
C ASP A 124 -2.87 12.33 12.27
N VAL A 125 -2.98 11.00 12.30
CA VAL A 125 -3.33 10.24 11.10
C VAL A 125 -4.79 10.43 10.69
N LEU A 126 -5.71 10.63 11.62
CA LEU A 126 -7.11 10.95 11.32
C LEU A 126 -7.26 12.35 10.71
N ASP A 127 -6.46 13.31 11.16
CA ASP A 127 -6.40 14.65 10.58
C ASP A 127 -5.91 14.62 9.13
N LYS A 128 -4.82 13.89 8.86
CA LYS A 128 -4.27 13.70 7.51
C LYS A 128 -5.25 13.14 6.49
N VAL A 129 -6.23 12.36 6.94
CA VAL A 129 -7.25 11.78 6.04
C VAL A 129 -8.62 12.45 6.16
N GLY A 130 -8.73 13.56 6.93
CA GLY A 130 -9.96 14.32 7.12
C GLY A 130 -11.05 13.58 7.90
N MET A 131 -10.65 12.70 8.84
CA MET A 131 -11.58 11.85 9.60
C MET A 131 -11.58 12.07 11.12
N LYS A 132 -10.95 13.14 11.60
CA LYS A 132 -10.76 13.45 13.03
C LYS A 132 -12.03 13.47 13.85
N THR A 133 -13.15 13.90 13.27
CA THR A 133 -14.45 14.02 13.97
C THR A 133 -15.27 12.72 13.95
N LYS A 134 -14.71 11.60 13.49
CA LYS A 134 -15.43 10.34 13.29
C LYS A 134 -14.80 9.14 14.00
N ASP A 135 -13.88 9.40 14.92
CA ASP A 135 -13.12 8.39 15.68
C ASP A 135 -14.02 7.47 16.54
N PHE A 136 -15.16 7.98 17.02
CA PHE A 136 -16.15 7.25 17.83
C PHE A 136 -17.10 6.36 17.03
N LYS A 137 -17.16 6.52 15.69
CA LYS A 137 -18.04 5.72 14.82
C LYS A 137 -17.52 4.29 14.63
N PHE A 138 -18.46 3.39 14.38
CA PHE A 138 -18.14 2.04 13.90
C PHE A 138 -18.02 2.03 12.36
N PRO A 139 -17.23 1.09 11.76
CA PRO A 139 -17.07 1.04 10.31
C PRO A 139 -18.37 0.98 9.53
N TYR A 140 -19.38 0.24 9.98
CA TYR A 140 -20.70 0.13 9.32
C TYR A 140 -21.52 1.43 9.34
N GLN A 141 -21.11 2.45 10.09
CA GLN A 141 -21.72 3.78 10.13
C GLN A 141 -21.05 4.76 9.15
N LEU A 142 -20.04 4.29 8.40
CA LEU A 142 -19.24 5.09 7.48
C LEU A 142 -19.54 4.70 6.02
N SER A 143 -19.48 5.69 5.12
CA SER A 143 -19.47 5.42 3.68
C SER A 143 -18.24 4.63 3.26
N GLY A 144 -18.24 4.00 2.07
CA GLY A 144 -17.09 3.28 1.54
C GLY A 144 -15.83 4.14 1.46
N GLY A 145 -15.96 5.39 0.99
CA GLY A 145 -14.82 6.31 0.94
C GLY A 145 -14.29 6.72 2.32
N GLU A 146 -15.18 6.87 3.31
CA GLU A 146 -14.77 7.11 4.69
C GLU A 146 -14.05 5.91 5.28
N GLN A 147 -14.55 4.70 5.05
CA GLN A 147 -13.88 3.47 5.47
C GLN A 147 -12.49 3.34 4.83
N GLN A 148 -12.36 3.68 3.55
CA GLN A 148 -11.07 3.67 2.85
C GLN A 148 -10.11 4.70 3.44
N ARG A 149 -10.57 5.91 3.74
CA ARG A 149 -9.74 6.92 4.43
C ARG A 149 -9.27 6.43 5.81
N ILE A 150 -10.12 5.73 6.57
CA ILE A 150 -9.69 5.10 7.83
C ILE A 150 -8.67 3.97 7.58
N ALA A 151 -8.82 3.17 6.53
CA ALA A 151 -7.83 2.15 6.17
C ALA A 151 -6.47 2.78 5.79
N ILE A 152 -6.47 3.94 5.12
CA ILE A 152 -5.26 4.73 4.85
C ILE A 152 -4.67 5.28 6.16
N ALA A 153 -5.49 5.88 7.07
CA ALA A 153 -5.02 6.34 8.37
C ALA A 153 -4.34 5.21 9.17
N ARG A 154 -4.95 4.02 9.17
CA ARG A 154 -4.38 2.82 9.79
C ARG A 154 -3.01 2.46 9.20
N ALA A 155 -2.86 2.56 7.90
CA ALA A 155 -1.60 2.27 7.22
C ALA A 155 -0.48 3.26 7.58
N LEU A 156 -0.82 4.49 7.99
CA LEU A 156 0.13 5.54 8.39
C LEU A 156 0.60 5.47 9.85
N LEU A 157 0.01 4.62 10.68
CA LEU A 157 0.24 4.63 12.15
C LEU A 157 1.70 4.46 12.57
N ASN A 158 2.47 3.66 11.86
CA ASN A 158 3.88 3.38 12.19
C ASN A 158 4.88 4.16 11.32
N ASP A 159 4.47 5.28 10.74
CA ASP A 159 5.30 6.10 9.85
C ASP A 159 6.01 5.27 8.78
N PRO A 160 5.25 4.56 7.91
CA PRO A 160 5.82 3.63 6.96
C PRO A 160 6.72 4.33 5.94
N GLU A 161 7.81 3.67 5.56
CA GLU A 161 8.70 4.14 4.49
C GLU A 161 8.08 3.96 3.10
N LEU A 162 7.17 2.99 2.96
CA LEU A 162 6.46 2.68 1.72
C LEU A 162 5.01 2.29 2.01
N LEU A 163 4.06 2.95 1.33
CA LEU A 163 2.66 2.55 1.29
C LEU A 163 2.42 1.64 0.07
N LEU A 164 1.87 0.47 0.34
CA LEU A 164 1.40 -0.50 -0.65
C LEU A 164 -0.13 -0.44 -0.69
N ALA A 165 -0.71 0.10 -1.75
CA ALA A 165 -2.16 0.21 -1.91
C ALA A 165 -2.65 -0.73 -3.02
N ASP A 166 -3.37 -1.79 -2.65
CA ASP A 166 -3.90 -2.78 -3.59
C ASP A 166 -5.35 -2.44 -3.93
N GLU A 167 -5.55 -1.83 -5.09
CA GLU A 167 -6.83 -1.37 -5.65
C GLU A 167 -7.67 -0.53 -4.66
N PRO A 168 -7.11 0.54 -4.05
CA PRO A 168 -7.75 1.26 -2.95
C PRO A 168 -9.05 1.98 -3.34
N THR A 169 -9.34 2.12 -4.62
CA THR A 169 -10.55 2.75 -5.16
C THR A 169 -11.50 1.78 -5.85
N GLY A 170 -11.15 0.48 -5.90
CA GLY A 170 -11.86 -0.51 -6.72
C GLY A 170 -13.31 -0.79 -6.32
N ASN A 171 -13.72 -0.46 -5.09
CA ASN A 171 -15.08 -0.62 -4.57
C ASN A 171 -15.83 0.71 -4.38
N LEU A 172 -15.32 1.80 -4.96
CA LEU A 172 -15.85 3.14 -4.76
C LEU A 172 -16.45 3.70 -6.08
N ASP A 173 -17.39 4.60 -5.95
CA ASP A 173 -17.89 5.38 -7.09
C ASP A 173 -16.79 6.35 -7.61
N PRO A 174 -16.90 6.86 -8.85
CA PRO A 174 -15.84 7.67 -9.45
C PRO A 174 -15.51 8.96 -8.67
N GLN A 175 -16.52 9.62 -8.07
CA GLN A 175 -16.31 10.85 -7.31
C GLN A 175 -15.54 10.54 -6.01
N THR A 176 -15.97 9.55 -5.27
CA THR A 176 -15.32 9.09 -4.03
C THR A 176 -13.90 8.58 -4.31
N SER A 177 -13.69 7.92 -5.47
CA SER A 177 -12.35 7.48 -5.92
C SER A 177 -11.39 8.65 -6.09
N VAL A 178 -11.87 9.77 -6.63
CA VAL A 178 -11.08 11.01 -6.74
C VAL A 178 -10.72 11.55 -5.35
N GLU A 179 -11.67 11.63 -4.41
CA GLU A 179 -11.40 12.09 -3.06
C GLU A 179 -10.34 11.25 -2.33
N VAL A 180 -10.41 9.92 -2.44
CA VAL A 180 -9.41 9.02 -1.87
C VAL A 180 -8.06 9.20 -2.55
N MET A 181 -8.05 9.41 -3.87
CA MET A 181 -6.82 9.66 -4.61
C MET A 181 -6.15 10.97 -4.21
N GLU A 182 -6.93 12.04 -3.96
CA GLU A 182 -6.43 13.32 -3.46
C GLU A 182 -5.74 13.18 -2.10
N VAL A 183 -6.30 12.36 -1.20
CA VAL A 183 -5.66 12.02 0.08
C VAL A 183 -4.31 11.32 -0.14
N LEU A 184 -4.24 10.33 -1.03
CA LEU A 184 -2.99 9.63 -1.34
C LEU A 184 -1.95 10.57 -1.98
N GLN A 185 -2.36 11.47 -2.88
CA GLN A 185 -1.49 12.48 -3.47
C GLN A 185 -0.92 13.45 -2.42
N GLU A 186 -1.74 13.88 -1.46
CA GLU A 186 -1.28 14.75 -0.38
C GLU A 186 -0.29 14.04 0.55
N ILE A 187 -0.54 12.78 0.89
CA ILE A 187 0.39 11.94 1.66
C ILE A 187 1.73 11.81 0.91
N ASN A 188 1.71 11.60 -0.41
CA ASN A 188 2.94 11.52 -1.20
C ASN A 188 3.69 12.86 -1.25
N LYS A 189 3.00 13.99 -1.46
CA LYS A 189 3.61 15.34 -1.43
C LYS A 189 4.31 15.63 -0.10
N ASN A 190 3.81 15.04 0.99
CA ASN A 190 4.42 15.15 2.32
C ASN A 190 5.61 14.19 2.51
N GLY A 191 6.08 13.53 1.45
CA GLY A 191 7.31 12.75 1.40
C GLY A 191 7.15 11.24 1.52
N ASN A 192 5.93 10.71 1.67
CA ASN A 192 5.70 9.27 1.69
C ASN A 192 5.85 8.65 0.30
N THR A 193 6.46 7.49 0.22
CA THR A 193 6.54 6.70 -1.02
C THR A 193 5.27 5.88 -1.17
N ILE A 194 4.69 5.80 -2.37
CA ILE A 194 3.46 5.05 -2.62
C ILE A 194 3.61 4.16 -3.85
N LEU A 195 3.28 2.89 -3.71
CA LEU A 195 3.08 1.94 -4.80
C LEU A 195 1.60 1.51 -4.80
N MET A 196 0.85 1.92 -5.83
CA MET A 196 -0.57 1.69 -5.95
C MET A 196 -0.90 0.75 -7.11
N ALA A 197 -1.41 -0.43 -6.81
CA ALA A 197 -2.01 -1.29 -7.82
C ALA A 197 -3.42 -0.77 -8.17
N THR A 198 -3.71 -0.63 -9.47
CA THR A 198 -5.02 -0.20 -9.94
C THR A 198 -5.28 -0.65 -11.38
N HIS A 199 -6.54 -0.71 -11.75
CA HIS A 199 -6.99 -0.87 -13.14
C HIS A 199 -7.81 0.35 -13.63
N ASP A 200 -7.89 1.42 -12.82
CA ASP A 200 -8.61 2.65 -13.15
C ASP A 200 -7.71 3.61 -13.97
N TYR A 201 -7.84 3.55 -15.29
CA TYR A 201 -7.09 4.40 -16.21
C TYR A 201 -7.51 5.88 -16.13
N ALA A 202 -8.73 6.20 -15.68
CA ALA A 202 -9.17 7.60 -15.56
C ALA A 202 -8.38 8.31 -14.46
N LEU A 203 -8.12 7.64 -13.35
CA LEU A 203 -7.26 8.16 -12.28
C LEU A 203 -5.81 8.38 -12.74
N LEU A 204 -5.27 7.46 -13.55
CA LEU A 204 -3.92 7.61 -14.08
C LEU A 204 -3.79 8.85 -14.99
N LEU A 205 -4.80 9.11 -15.80
CA LEU A 205 -4.82 10.29 -16.68
C LEU A 205 -4.95 11.59 -15.88
N LYS A 206 -5.75 11.58 -14.81
CA LYS A 206 -5.94 12.75 -13.95
C LYS A 206 -4.73 13.03 -13.05
N TYR A 207 -4.05 11.99 -12.59
CA TYR A 207 -2.88 12.07 -11.69
C TYR A 207 -1.68 11.33 -12.28
N PRO A 208 -1.04 11.86 -13.33
CA PRO A 208 0.04 11.17 -14.03
C PRO A 208 1.25 10.95 -13.12
N SER A 209 1.79 9.74 -13.12
CA SER A 209 2.98 9.37 -12.36
C SER A 209 3.70 8.17 -12.99
N LYS A 210 4.86 7.79 -12.45
CA LYS A 210 5.59 6.60 -12.89
C LYS A 210 4.65 5.39 -12.91
N THR A 211 4.65 4.65 -14.02
CA THR A 211 3.70 3.56 -14.22
C THR A 211 4.41 2.29 -14.62
N LEU A 212 4.18 1.24 -13.86
CA LEU A 212 4.57 -0.14 -14.13
C LEU A 212 3.36 -0.91 -14.67
N LYS A 213 3.55 -1.73 -15.70
CA LYS A 213 2.48 -2.55 -16.29
C LYS A 213 2.77 -4.04 -16.09
N CYS A 214 1.78 -4.75 -15.53
CA CYS A 214 1.75 -6.21 -15.49
C CYS A 214 1.04 -6.75 -16.74
N GLU A 215 1.77 -7.41 -17.62
CA GLU A 215 1.23 -8.02 -18.84
C GLU A 215 2.14 -9.15 -19.34
N GLY A 216 1.54 -10.25 -19.82
CA GLY A 216 2.30 -11.37 -20.37
C GLY A 216 3.31 -11.97 -19.38
N ASN A 217 2.93 -12.13 -18.10
CA ASN A 217 3.76 -12.62 -17.02
C ASN A 217 5.01 -11.76 -16.73
N LYS A 218 5.01 -10.50 -17.15
CA LYS A 218 6.12 -9.55 -16.92
C LYS A 218 5.63 -8.26 -16.27
N VAL A 219 6.58 -7.54 -15.67
CA VAL A 219 6.38 -6.17 -15.17
C VAL A 219 7.39 -5.28 -15.88
N PHE A 220 6.92 -4.20 -16.50
CA PHE A 220 7.77 -3.24 -17.19
C PHE A 220 7.23 -1.81 -17.04
N GLU A 221 8.13 -0.85 -17.10
CA GLU A 221 7.77 0.56 -17.05
C GLU A 221 7.14 1.01 -18.39
N VAL A 222 6.04 1.74 -18.31
CA VAL A 222 5.39 2.36 -19.48
C VAL A 222 5.58 3.86 -19.44
N VAL A 223 6.15 4.40 -20.52
CA VAL A 223 6.31 5.84 -20.67
C VAL A 223 5.02 6.41 -21.28
N GLN A 224 4.33 7.25 -20.51
CA GLN A 224 3.21 8.02 -21.07
C GLN A 224 3.77 9.01 -22.09
N ARG A 225 3.48 8.83 -23.39
CA ARG A 225 3.74 9.87 -24.37
C ARG A 225 2.78 11.01 -24.09
N LYS A 226 3.33 12.17 -23.75
CA LYS A 226 2.56 13.42 -23.78
C LYS A 226 2.14 13.63 -25.24
N GLY A 227 0.85 13.51 -25.52
CA GLY A 227 0.25 13.87 -26.80
C GLY A 227 0.24 15.39 -26.96
#